data_877cbf11385c03b268bc65f68841f4ff
#
_entry.id   877cbf11385c03b268bc65f68841f4ff
#
_cell.length_a   1.000
_cell.length_b   1.000
_cell.length_c   1.000
_cell.angle_alpha   90.00
_cell.angle_beta   90.00
_cell.angle_gamma   90.00
#
_symmetry.space_group_name_H-M   'P 1'
#
loop_
_entity.id
_entity.type
_entity.pdbx_description
1 polymer ?
#
loop_
_entity_poly.entity_id
_entity_poly.type
_entity_poly.pdbx_seq_one_letter_code
_entity_poly.pdbx_strand_id
1 'polypeptide(L)'
;MTVVRDDPIRPDPGFAELYASLPDATDLWPWLELARAAAPPVLYLGIGAGRLAVPLEAAGIQLVGVDSHPGMLERLHQRLPNTELIQSRIEDLDLGRRFSMVMVPSNLLETVERLRHAAAHLAPAGLLAAELTNPYWLRAGASAGVRVQAFDGNGARFEVDYNLPDGRTVTQRAEVTLVWPDEVENWLATGAGLRLRRMFGRPDAELASSPSFYVVAGRG
;
A
#
# COMPACT_ATOMS: atom_id res chain seq x y z
N MET A 1 -0.27 -25.40 9.50
CA MET A 1 0.17 -24.01 9.29
C MET A 1 -0.18 -23.65 7.85
N THR A 2 -1.05 -22.70 7.63
CA THR A 2 -1.46 -22.26 6.28
C THR A 2 -0.49 -21.19 5.84
N VAL A 3 0.07 -21.31 4.63
CA VAL A 3 0.98 -20.32 4.03
C VAL A 3 0.28 -19.72 2.82
N VAL A 4 0.23 -18.38 2.74
CA VAL A 4 -0.37 -17.63 1.65
C VAL A 4 0.66 -16.69 1.02
N ARG A 5 0.41 -16.26 -0.22
CA ARG A 5 1.27 -15.34 -0.96
C ARG A 5 0.44 -14.25 -1.61
N ASP A 6 1.00 -13.04 -1.66
CA ASP A 6 0.53 -12.01 -2.56
C ASP A 6 1.18 -12.25 -3.93
N ASP A 7 0.38 -12.74 -4.88
CA ASP A 7 0.83 -12.97 -6.26
C ASP A 7 -0.15 -12.27 -7.21
N PRO A 8 0.20 -11.11 -7.77
CA PRO A 8 -0.69 -10.34 -8.63
C PRO A 8 -0.94 -11.00 -10.00
N ILE A 9 -0.15 -12.03 -10.34
CA ILE A 9 -0.31 -12.79 -11.60
C ILE A 9 -1.20 -14.01 -11.38
N ARG A 10 -1.08 -14.65 -10.21
CA ARG A 10 -1.84 -15.84 -9.81
C ARG A 10 -2.45 -15.62 -8.43
N PRO A 11 -3.56 -14.86 -8.35
CA PRO A 11 -4.18 -14.51 -7.07
C PRO A 11 -4.45 -15.74 -6.19
N ASP A 12 -3.94 -15.73 -4.96
CA ASP A 12 -4.13 -16.79 -3.98
C ASP A 12 -5.44 -16.56 -3.20
N PRO A 13 -6.46 -17.42 -3.33
CA PRO A 13 -7.71 -17.27 -2.58
C PRO A 13 -7.50 -17.21 -1.06
N GLY A 14 -6.51 -17.95 -0.54
CA GLY A 14 -6.15 -17.93 0.88
C GLY A 14 -5.62 -16.56 1.34
N PHE A 15 -4.99 -15.81 0.46
CA PHE A 15 -4.57 -14.43 0.73
C PHE A 15 -5.79 -13.51 0.93
N ALA A 16 -6.80 -13.61 0.07
CA ALA A 16 -8.04 -12.86 0.23
C ALA A 16 -8.81 -13.25 1.51
N GLU A 17 -8.82 -14.54 1.85
CA GLU A 17 -9.44 -15.01 3.09
C GLU A 17 -8.71 -14.48 4.33
N LEU A 18 -7.38 -14.51 4.34
CA LEU A 18 -6.58 -13.93 5.41
C LEU A 18 -6.98 -12.47 5.64
N TYR A 19 -6.88 -11.63 4.60
CA TYR A 19 -7.13 -10.20 4.75
C TYR A 19 -8.58 -9.87 5.12
N ALA A 20 -9.55 -10.65 4.63
CA ALA A 20 -10.95 -10.51 5.04
C ALA A 20 -11.21 -10.91 6.50
N SER A 21 -10.35 -11.77 7.08
CA SER A 21 -10.45 -12.20 8.48
C SER A 21 -9.80 -11.22 9.45
N LEU A 22 -8.98 -10.30 8.96
CA LEU A 22 -8.33 -9.29 9.80
C LEU A 22 -9.31 -8.15 10.12
N PRO A 23 -9.21 -7.54 11.31
CA PRO A 23 -10.04 -6.40 11.67
C PRO A 23 -9.75 -5.19 10.78
N ASP A 24 -10.73 -4.29 10.68
CA ASP A 24 -10.52 -2.99 10.05
C ASP A 24 -9.47 -2.17 10.78
N ALA A 25 -8.82 -1.27 10.05
CA ALA A 25 -7.86 -0.36 10.63
C ALA A 25 -8.56 0.60 11.61
N THR A 26 -8.09 0.64 12.84
CA THR A 26 -8.54 1.60 13.86
C THR A 26 -7.71 2.87 13.83
N ASP A 27 -6.47 2.78 13.37
CA ASP A 27 -5.60 3.92 13.12
C ASP A 27 -5.59 4.24 11.62
N LEU A 28 -6.12 5.39 11.26
CA LEU A 28 -6.22 5.85 9.87
C LEU A 28 -5.10 6.83 9.49
N TRP A 29 -4.17 7.10 10.41
CA TRP A 29 -3.02 7.95 10.15
C TRP A 29 -2.03 7.27 9.17
N PRO A 30 -1.44 7.99 8.22
CA PRO A 30 -1.63 9.41 7.88
C PRO A 30 -2.75 9.61 6.84
N TRP A 31 -3.41 8.53 6.39
CA TRP A 31 -4.27 8.47 5.22
C TRP A 31 -5.48 9.38 5.32
N LEU A 32 -6.14 9.40 6.48
CA LEU A 32 -7.32 10.23 6.69
C LEU A 32 -7.00 11.73 6.57
N GLU A 33 -5.87 12.16 7.16
CA GLU A 33 -5.43 13.55 7.10
C GLU A 33 -5.10 13.97 5.66
N LEU A 34 -4.31 13.13 4.96
CA LEU A 34 -3.91 13.38 3.59
C LEU A 34 -5.12 13.40 2.64
N ALA A 35 -6.04 12.44 2.78
CA ALA A 35 -7.23 12.34 1.95
C ALA A 35 -8.20 13.52 2.15
N ARG A 36 -8.36 14.00 3.40
CA ARG A 36 -9.18 15.20 3.70
C ARG A 36 -8.65 16.49 3.08
N ALA A 37 -7.35 16.57 2.88
CA ALA A 37 -6.72 17.73 2.23
C ALA A 37 -6.84 17.71 0.70
N ALA A 38 -7.28 16.60 0.12
CA ALA A 38 -7.41 16.40 -1.32
C ALA A 38 -8.86 16.64 -1.80
N ALA A 39 -9.02 17.09 -3.07
CA ALA A 39 -10.34 17.10 -3.69
C ALA A 39 -10.78 15.67 -4.03
N PRO A 40 -12.03 15.28 -3.72
CA PRO A 40 -12.53 13.96 -4.00
C PRO A 40 -12.83 13.73 -5.50
N PRO A 41 -12.87 12.46 -5.94
CA PRO A 41 -12.48 11.27 -5.20
C PRO A 41 -10.96 11.08 -5.13
N VAL A 42 -10.50 10.31 -4.14
CA VAL A 42 -9.10 9.86 -4.00
C VAL A 42 -8.93 8.52 -4.72
N LEU A 43 -7.88 8.36 -5.52
CA LEU A 43 -7.51 7.08 -6.11
C LEU A 43 -6.72 6.26 -5.07
N TYR A 44 -7.21 5.07 -4.75
CA TYR A 44 -6.57 4.15 -3.83
C TYR A 44 -6.08 2.90 -4.58
N LEU A 45 -4.76 2.74 -4.73
CA LEU A 45 -4.13 1.58 -5.33
C LEU A 45 -3.84 0.51 -4.28
N GLY A 46 -4.26 -0.73 -4.54
CA GLY A 46 -4.19 -1.84 -3.60
C GLY A 46 -5.25 -1.75 -2.50
N ILE A 47 -6.50 -1.45 -2.88
CA ILE A 47 -7.58 -1.23 -1.91
C ILE A 47 -7.93 -2.49 -1.11
N GLY A 48 -7.63 -3.67 -1.64
CA GLY A 48 -7.81 -4.97 -0.99
C GLY A 48 -9.26 -5.26 -0.59
N ALA A 49 -9.43 -5.98 0.52
CA ALA A 49 -10.74 -6.29 1.11
C ALA A 49 -11.33 -5.14 1.94
N GLY A 50 -10.69 -3.97 1.94
CA GLY A 50 -11.25 -2.74 2.49
C GLY A 50 -10.91 -2.44 3.95
N ARG A 51 -9.92 -3.10 4.53
CA ARG A 51 -9.55 -2.87 5.95
C ARG A 51 -9.29 -1.40 6.29
N LEU A 52 -8.73 -0.64 5.37
CA LEU A 52 -8.52 0.81 5.49
C LEU A 52 -9.62 1.59 4.76
N ALA A 53 -10.13 1.09 3.64
CA ALA A 53 -11.11 1.79 2.83
C ALA A 53 -12.46 1.98 3.54
N VAL A 54 -12.97 0.95 4.21
CA VAL A 54 -14.24 1.02 4.93
C VAL A 54 -14.25 2.11 6.00
N PRO A 55 -13.28 2.18 6.92
CA PRO A 55 -13.26 3.28 7.89
C PRO A 55 -12.94 4.65 7.27
N LEU A 56 -12.21 4.74 6.15
CA LEU A 56 -12.02 6.00 5.44
C LEU A 56 -13.33 6.50 4.82
N GLU A 57 -14.11 5.64 4.17
CA GLU A 57 -15.43 6.03 3.64
C GLU A 57 -16.42 6.37 4.75
N ALA A 58 -16.40 5.64 5.86
CA ALA A 58 -17.19 6.00 7.04
C ALA A 58 -16.80 7.38 7.61
N ALA A 59 -15.56 7.83 7.41
CA ALA A 59 -15.09 9.17 7.77
C ALA A 59 -15.35 10.22 6.66
N GLY A 60 -16.11 9.87 5.60
CA GLY A 60 -16.54 10.77 4.54
C GLY A 60 -15.57 10.91 3.36
N ILE A 61 -14.56 10.06 3.26
CA ILE A 61 -13.63 10.06 2.11
C ILE A 61 -14.27 9.30 0.95
N GLN A 62 -14.39 9.94 -0.21
CA GLN A 62 -14.82 9.29 -1.45
C GLN A 62 -13.62 8.64 -2.13
N LEU A 63 -13.73 7.35 -2.42
CA LEU A 63 -12.64 6.55 -2.99
C LEU A 63 -13.00 6.04 -4.39
N VAL A 64 -11.96 5.88 -5.21
CA VAL A 64 -11.95 4.99 -6.38
C VAL A 64 -10.87 3.94 -6.08
N GLY A 65 -11.27 2.69 -5.98
CA GLY A 65 -10.40 1.61 -5.54
C GLY A 65 -9.89 0.76 -6.70
N VAL A 66 -8.61 0.44 -6.68
CA VAL A 66 -7.97 -0.48 -7.65
C VAL A 66 -7.31 -1.61 -6.87
N ASP A 67 -7.52 -2.84 -7.33
CA ASP A 67 -6.79 -4.02 -6.85
C ASP A 67 -6.68 -5.04 -7.98
N SER A 68 -5.62 -5.84 -7.97
CA SER A 68 -5.43 -6.92 -8.94
C SER A 68 -6.18 -8.19 -8.55
N HIS A 69 -6.52 -8.35 -7.27
CA HIS A 69 -7.09 -9.59 -6.72
C HIS A 69 -8.63 -9.58 -6.75
N PRO A 70 -9.28 -10.37 -7.63
CA PRO A 70 -10.75 -10.34 -7.79
C PRO A 70 -11.48 -10.69 -6.49
N GLY A 71 -10.99 -11.68 -5.73
CA GLY A 71 -11.61 -12.07 -4.46
C GLY A 71 -11.49 -11.03 -3.36
N MET A 72 -10.52 -10.10 -3.43
CA MET A 72 -10.47 -8.92 -2.55
C MET A 72 -11.56 -7.94 -2.91
N LEU A 73 -11.69 -7.60 -4.19
CA LEU A 73 -12.69 -6.66 -4.69
C LEU A 73 -14.12 -7.16 -4.48
N GLU A 74 -14.36 -8.46 -4.64
CA GLU A 74 -15.67 -9.06 -4.35
C GLU A 74 -16.08 -8.85 -2.89
N ARG A 75 -15.17 -9.10 -1.95
CA ARG A 75 -15.41 -8.89 -0.52
C ARG A 75 -15.62 -7.43 -0.18
N LEU A 76 -14.84 -6.55 -0.80
CA LEU A 76 -14.99 -5.12 -0.62
C LEU A 76 -16.32 -4.61 -1.16
N HIS A 77 -16.73 -5.06 -2.34
CA HIS A 77 -18.01 -4.68 -2.95
C HIS A 77 -19.22 -5.02 -2.05
N GLN A 78 -19.17 -6.15 -1.34
CA GLN A 78 -20.21 -6.52 -0.37
C GLN A 78 -20.30 -5.52 0.80
N ARG A 79 -19.20 -4.89 1.16
CA ARG A 79 -19.09 -3.93 2.27
C ARG A 79 -19.34 -2.48 1.83
N LEU A 80 -18.89 -2.14 0.63
CA LEU A 80 -18.97 -0.81 0.01
C LEU A 80 -19.57 -0.92 -1.40
N PRO A 81 -20.87 -1.19 -1.53
CA PRO A 81 -21.49 -1.48 -2.84
C PRO A 81 -21.54 -0.27 -3.79
N ASN A 82 -21.38 0.94 -3.27
CA ASN A 82 -21.43 2.18 -4.05
C ASN A 82 -20.04 2.71 -4.43
N THR A 83 -18.96 2.12 -3.93
CA THR A 83 -17.60 2.52 -4.25
C THR A 83 -17.24 2.02 -5.65
N GLU A 84 -16.66 2.88 -6.47
CA GLU A 84 -16.12 2.47 -7.76
C GLU A 84 -14.89 1.60 -7.55
N LEU A 85 -14.97 0.33 -7.99
CA LEU A 85 -13.91 -0.67 -7.86
C LEU A 85 -13.46 -1.14 -9.23
N ILE A 86 -12.16 -1.18 -9.45
CA ILE A 86 -11.53 -1.51 -10.73
C ILE A 86 -10.55 -2.65 -10.51
N GLN A 87 -10.74 -3.74 -11.22
CA GLN A 87 -9.77 -4.83 -11.23
C GLN A 87 -8.67 -4.54 -12.23
N SER A 88 -7.49 -4.22 -11.74
CA SER A 88 -6.30 -3.99 -12.57
C SER A 88 -5.04 -4.16 -11.74
N ARG A 89 -3.95 -4.57 -12.38
CA ARG A 89 -2.61 -4.36 -11.85
C ARG A 89 -2.23 -2.90 -12.02
N ILE A 90 -1.31 -2.41 -11.18
CA ILE A 90 -0.83 -1.01 -11.27
C ILE A 90 -0.15 -0.77 -12.61
N GLU A 91 0.60 -1.75 -13.11
CA GLU A 91 1.34 -1.69 -14.37
C GLU A 91 0.45 -1.61 -15.62
N ASP A 92 -0.78 -2.10 -15.51
CA ASP A 92 -1.76 -2.15 -16.61
C ASP A 92 -2.83 -1.04 -16.50
N LEU A 93 -2.72 -0.20 -15.45
CA LEU A 93 -3.78 0.76 -15.12
C LEU A 93 -3.77 1.96 -16.07
N ASP A 94 -4.91 2.19 -16.73
CA ASP A 94 -5.23 3.42 -17.44
C ASP A 94 -6.70 3.78 -17.23
N LEU A 95 -6.96 4.82 -16.43
CA LEU A 95 -8.32 5.26 -16.12
C LEU A 95 -8.79 6.42 -17.01
N GLY A 96 -7.95 6.94 -17.91
CA GLY A 96 -8.27 8.10 -18.74
C GLY A 96 -8.58 9.39 -17.95
N ARG A 97 -8.38 9.39 -16.64
CA ARG A 97 -8.67 10.53 -15.75
C ARG A 97 -7.60 10.68 -14.68
N ARG A 98 -7.57 11.86 -14.03
CA ARG A 98 -6.56 12.23 -13.05
C ARG A 98 -7.21 12.61 -11.73
N PHE A 99 -6.45 12.44 -10.65
CA PHE A 99 -6.89 12.61 -9.27
C PHE A 99 -6.03 13.65 -8.55
N SER A 100 -6.63 14.36 -7.63
CA SER A 100 -5.90 15.28 -6.72
C SER A 100 -5.01 14.53 -5.74
N MET A 101 -5.33 13.26 -5.46
CA MET A 101 -4.52 12.36 -4.65
C MET A 101 -4.56 10.93 -5.19
N VAL A 102 -3.39 10.34 -5.30
CA VAL A 102 -3.19 8.90 -5.45
C VAL A 102 -2.57 8.38 -4.17
N MET A 103 -3.28 7.52 -3.45
CA MET A 103 -2.77 6.89 -2.22
C MET A 103 -2.45 5.43 -2.47
N VAL A 104 -1.31 5.00 -1.93
CA VAL A 104 -0.78 3.65 -2.08
C VAL A 104 -0.30 3.14 -0.72
N PRO A 105 -1.22 2.75 0.16
CA PRO A 105 -0.89 2.05 1.40
C PRO A 105 -0.28 0.69 1.09
N SER A 106 0.59 0.22 1.98
CA SER A 106 1.40 -0.99 1.75
C SER A 106 2.51 -0.76 0.71
N ASN A 107 3.46 -1.66 0.64
CA ASN A 107 4.66 -1.53 -0.19
C ASN A 107 4.41 -1.91 -1.66
N LEU A 108 3.47 -1.26 -2.33
CA LEU A 108 3.08 -1.62 -3.71
C LEU A 108 3.88 -0.88 -4.79
N LEU A 109 4.48 0.29 -4.48
CA LEU A 109 5.29 1.05 -5.43
C LEU A 109 6.76 0.58 -5.42
N GLU A 110 6.98 -0.69 -5.60
CA GLU A 110 8.31 -1.32 -5.51
C GLU A 110 9.19 -1.07 -6.73
N THR A 111 8.59 -0.71 -7.87
CA THR A 111 9.28 -0.55 -9.13
C THR A 111 9.05 0.83 -9.74
N VAL A 112 9.99 1.27 -10.57
CA VAL A 112 9.85 2.50 -11.36
C VAL A 112 8.64 2.45 -12.29
N GLU A 113 8.31 1.27 -12.81
CA GLU A 113 7.15 1.07 -13.66
C GLU A 113 5.84 1.36 -12.91
N ARG A 114 5.65 0.75 -11.74
CA ARG A 114 4.49 1.03 -10.87
C ARG A 114 4.42 2.49 -10.46
N LEU A 115 5.55 3.08 -10.11
CA LEU A 115 5.61 4.50 -9.78
C LEU A 115 5.15 5.39 -10.94
N ARG A 116 5.55 5.08 -12.18
CA ARG A 116 5.12 5.83 -13.39
C ARG A 116 3.63 5.73 -13.62
N HIS A 117 3.06 4.52 -13.53
CA HIS A 117 1.63 4.29 -13.71
C HIS A 117 0.80 5.00 -12.62
N ALA A 118 1.22 4.92 -11.37
CA ALA A 118 0.59 5.69 -10.30
C ALA A 118 0.66 7.20 -10.54
N ALA A 119 1.83 7.72 -10.92
CA ALA A 119 2.05 9.14 -11.21
C ALA A 119 1.30 9.64 -12.46
N ALA A 120 1.02 8.77 -13.44
CA ALA A 120 0.24 9.13 -14.63
C ALA A 120 -1.19 9.56 -14.28
N HIS A 121 -1.73 9.05 -13.16
CA HIS A 121 -3.07 9.38 -12.67
C HIS A 121 -3.11 10.63 -11.77
N LEU A 122 -1.99 11.34 -11.57
CA LEU A 122 -1.98 12.60 -10.82
C LEU A 122 -2.46 13.77 -11.66
N ALA A 123 -3.36 14.55 -11.11
CA ALA A 123 -3.64 15.90 -11.60
C ALA A 123 -2.37 16.79 -11.52
N PRO A 124 -2.29 17.92 -12.25
CA PRO A 124 -1.10 18.78 -12.26
C PRO A 124 -0.62 19.19 -10.86
N ALA A 125 -1.54 19.54 -9.96
CA ALA A 125 -1.27 19.87 -8.56
C ALA A 125 -1.52 18.71 -7.59
N GLY A 126 -1.72 17.49 -8.10
CA GLY A 126 -2.03 16.32 -7.31
C GLY A 126 -0.82 15.78 -6.53
N LEU A 127 -1.11 15.03 -5.46
CA LEU A 127 -0.13 14.40 -4.61
C LEU A 127 -0.21 12.88 -4.69
N LEU A 128 0.96 12.24 -4.79
CA LEU A 128 1.16 10.82 -4.55
C LEU A 128 1.54 10.65 -3.08
N ALA A 129 0.80 9.82 -2.36
CA ALA A 129 1.19 9.39 -1.02
C ALA A 129 1.36 7.88 -1.00
N ALA A 130 2.53 7.41 -0.61
CA ALA A 130 2.87 5.99 -0.57
C ALA A 130 3.44 5.59 0.79
N GLU A 131 3.14 4.36 1.18
CA GLU A 131 3.80 3.66 2.28
C GLU A 131 4.83 2.69 1.69
N LEU A 132 6.03 2.71 2.22
CA LEU A 132 7.14 1.86 1.81
C LEU A 132 7.67 1.07 3.00
N THR A 133 8.01 -0.19 2.79
CA THR A 133 8.67 -1.01 3.81
C THR A 133 10.04 -0.43 4.14
N ASN A 134 10.33 -0.29 5.42
CA ASN A 134 11.59 0.30 5.85
C ASN A 134 12.73 -0.73 5.85
N PRO A 135 13.73 -0.57 4.95
CA PRO A 135 14.86 -1.50 4.87
C PRO A 135 15.73 -1.49 6.12
N TYR A 136 15.85 -0.37 6.83
CA TYR A 136 16.62 -0.30 8.07
C TYR A 136 15.99 -1.14 9.18
N TRP A 137 14.65 -1.07 9.32
CA TRP A 137 13.91 -1.87 10.28
C TRP A 137 14.03 -3.37 9.98
N LEU A 138 13.90 -3.78 8.71
CA LEU A 138 14.08 -5.18 8.31
C LEU A 138 15.50 -5.67 8.62
N ARG A 139 16.53 -4.87 8.34
CA ARG A 139 17.93 -5.22 8.63
C ARG A 139 18.26 -5.28 10.12
N ALA A 140 17.57 -4.50 10.93
CA ALA A 140 17.70 -4.55 12.39
C ALA A 140 17.07 -5.80 13.03
N GLY A 141 16.47 -6.69 12.21
CA GLY A 141 15.87 -7.94 12.67
C GLY A 141 14.37 -7.88 12.83
N ALA A 142 13.73 -6.78 12.40
CA ALA A 142 12.29 -6.56 12.46
C ALA A 142 11.69 -6.74 13.89
N SER A 143 10.41 -7.02 14.02
CA SER A 143 9.74 -7.23 15.30
C SER A 143 9.10 -8.62 15.37
N ALA A 144 8.53 -8.97 16.53
CA ALA A 144 7.82 -10.22 16.74
C ALA A 144 6.73 -10.45 15.65
N GLY A 145 6.70 -11.66 15.10
CA GLY A 145 5.79 -12.03 14.01
C GLY A 145 6.34 -11.82 12.60
N VAL A 146 7.48 -11.12 12.44
CA VAL A 146 8.16 -10.96 11.13
C VAL A 146 9.49 -11.70 11.16
N ARG A 147 9.70 -12.61 10.22
CA ARG A 147 10.94 -13.39 10.08
C ARG A 147 11.58 -13.09 8.74
N VAL A 148 12.68 -12.34 8.78
CA VAL A 148 13.48 -12.05 7.59
C VAL A 148 14.25 -13.31 7.18
N GLN A 149 14.06 -13.73 5.92
CA GLN A 149 14.66 -14.94 5.35
C GLN A 149 15.93 -14.63 4.55
N ALA A 150 15.90 -13.55 3.77
CA ALA A 150 17.03 -13.17 2.94
C ALA A 150 16.96 -11.71 2.50
N PHE A 151 18.12 -11.16 2.19
CA PHE A 151 18.29 -9.93 1.39
C PHE A 151 19.08 -10.29 0.13
N ASP A 152 18.65 -9.75 -1.01
CA ASP A 152 19.34 -9.88 -2.29
C ASP A 152 19.35 -8.52 -3.01
N GLY A 153 20.41 -7.77 -2.89
CA GLY A 153 20.47 -6.38 -3.35
C GLY A 153 19.42 -5.52 -2.66
N ASN A 154 18.49 -5.00 -3.46
CA ASN A 154 17.32 -4.25 -2.97
C ASN A 154 16.11 -5.16 -2.72
N GLY A 155 16.22 -6.47 -2.92
CA GLY A 155 15.17 -7.43 -2.62
C GLY A 155 15.23 -7.91 -1.18
N ALA A 156 14.05 -8.15 -0.57
CA ALA A 156 13.94 -8.83 0.71
C ALA A 156 12.84 -9.89 0.66
N ARG A 157 13.12 -11.03 1.30
CA ARG A 157 12.13 -12.08 1.54
C ARG A 157 11.92 -12.25 3.03
N PHE A 158 10.67 -12.23 3.45
CA PHE A 158 10.31 -12.39 4.84
C PHE A 158 8.94 -13.08 4.98
N GLU A 159 8.68 -13.56 6.17
CA GLU A 159 7.40 -14.15 6.55
C GLU A 159 6.77 -13.30 7.65
N VAL A 160 5.45 -13.14 7.56
CA VAL A 160 4.63 -12.46 8.57
C VAL A 160 3.59 -13.43 9.10
N ASP A 161 3.54 -13.61 10.43
CA ASP A 161 2.52 -14.42 11.07
C ASP A 161 1.34 -13.56 11.52
N TYR A 162 0.16 -13.94 11.06
CA TYR A 162 -1.10 -13.36 11.45
C TYR A 162 -1.84 -14.29 12.39
N ASN A 163 -2.05 -13.86 13.61
CA ASN A 163 -2.88 -14.58 14.58
C ASN A 163 -4.33 -14.14 14.40
N LEU A 164 -5.18 -15.05 13.94
CA LEU A 164 -6.59 -14.77 13.67
C LEU A 164 -7.42 -14.85 14.97
N PRO A 165 -8.59 -14.18 15.02
CA PRO A 165 -9.48 -14.23 16.18
C PRO A 165 -9.96 -15.66 16.57
N ASP A 166 -9.98 -16.58 15.61
CA ASP A 166 -10.36 -17.98 15.81
C ASP A 166 -9.20 -18.86 16.35
N GLY A 167 -8.05 -18.25 16.68
CA GLY A 167 -6.88 -18.94 17.21
C GLY A 167 -5.96 -19.57 16.16
N ARG A 168 -6.31 -19.50 14.87
CA ARG A 168 -5.41 -19.96 13.79
C ARG A 168 -4.30 -18.96 13.54
N THR A 169 -3.13 -19.48 13.16
CA THR A 169 -2.03 -18.67 12.63
C THR A 169 -1.90 -18.93 11.13
N VAL A 170 -1.89 -17.86 10.35
CA VAL A 170 -1.63 -17.88 8.91
C VAL A 170 -0.32 -17.13 8.65
N THR A 171 0.58 -17.74 7.90
CA THR A 171 1.86 -17.14 7.53
C THR A 171 1.77 -16.59 6.12
N GLN A 172 1.99 -15.30 5.96
CA GLN A 172 2.18 -14.68 4.65
C GLN A 172 3.66 -14.72 4.30
N ARG A 173 3.99 -15.22 3.12
CA ARG A 173 5.31 -15.03 2.50
C ARG A 173 5.28 -13.80 1.63
N ALA A 174 6.20 -12.89 1.91
CA ALA A 174 6.38 -11.66 1.15
C ALA A 174 7.76 -11.65 0.50
N GLU A 175 7.79 -11.24 -0.75
CA GLU A 175 8.99 -10.89 -1.50
C GLU A 175 8.80 -9.48 -2.01
N VAL A 176 9.68 -8.57 -1.63
CA VAL A 176 9.53 -7.14 -1.87
C VAL A 176 10.80 -6.55 -2.44
N THR A 177 10.66 -5.54 -3.28
CA THR A 177 11.76 -4.65 -3.65
C THR A 177 11.75 -3.44 -2.71
N LEU A 178 12.89 -3.11 -2.16
CA LEU A 178 13.04 -2.05 -1.18
C LEU A 178 13.51 -0.76 -1.87
N VAL A 179 12.87 0.34 -1.51
CA VAL A 179 13.36 1.68 -1.80
C VAL A 179 13.97 2.24 -0.52
N TRP A 180 15.25 2.65 -0.57
CA TRP A 180 15.92 3.20 0.60
C TRP A 180 15.51 4.65 0.84
N PRO A 181 15.31 5.07 2.11
CA PRO A 181 14.93 6.45 2.42
C PRO A 181 15.84 7.51 1.79
N ASP A 182 17.14 7.29 1.77
CA ASP A 182 18.15 8.16 1.16
C ASP A 182 18.15 8.14 -0.38
N GLU A 183 17.50 7.17 -1.02
CA GLU A 183 17.34 7.07 -2.47
C GLU A 183 15.99 7.60 -2.98
N VAL A 184 15.03 7.89 -2.08
CA VAL A 184 13.65 8.25 -2.43
C VAL A 184 13.57 9.45 -3.37
N GLU A 185 14.33 10.52 -3.12
CA GLU A 185 14.30 11.72 -3.97
C GLU A 185 14.74 11.40 -5.40
N ASN A 186 15.83 10.65 -5.56
CA ASN A 186 16.31 10.23 -6.86
C ASN A 186 15.33 9.27 -7.54
N TRP A 187 14.79 8.32 -6.79
CA TRP A 187 13.80 7.36 -7.30
C TRP A 187 12.53 8.05 -7.81
N LEU A 188 12.01 9.04 -7.09
CA LEU A 188 10.85 9.85 -7.51
C LEU A 188 11.15 10.69 -8.75
N ALA A 189 12.30 11.37 -8.76
CA ALA A 189 12.69 12.28 -9.82
C ALA A 189 12.96 11.53 -11.14
N THR A 190 13.79 10.50 -11.10
CA THR A 190 14.17 9.72 -12.28
C THR A 190 13.07 8.76 -12.72
N GLY A 191 12.31 8.21 -11.77
CA GLY A 191 11.24 7.25 -12.01
C GLY A 191 10.01 7.88 -12.64
N ALA A 192 9.55 9.04 -12.16
CA ALA A 192 8.28 9.61 -12.56
C ALA A 192 8.25 11.16 -12.67
N GLY A 193 9.39 11.84 -12.57
CA GLY A 193 9.46 13.30 -12.60
C GLY A 193 8.75 13.97 -11.41
N LEU A 194 8.69 13.27 -10.27
CA LEU A 194 8.09 13.78 -9.05
C LEU A 194 9.14 14.37 -8.12
N ARG A 195 8.73 15.34 -7.31
CA ARG A 195 9.53 15.93 -6.24
C ARG A 195 9.00 15.47 -4.90
N LEU A 196 9.89 15.05 -4.01
CA LEU A 196 9.59 14.77 -2.62
C LEU A 196 9.08 16.06 -1.93
N ARG A 197 7.94 15.95 -1.24
CA ARG A 197 7.36 17.03 -0.42
C ARG A 197 7.55 16.74 1.06
N ARG A 198 7.31 15.49 1.47
CA ARG A 198 7.48 15.02 2.84
C ARG A 198 7.88 13.55 2.83
N MET A 199 8.75 13.20 3.79
CA MET A 199 9.04 11.82 4.15
C MET A 199 9.04 11.72 5.67
N PHE A 200 8.38 10.70 6.23
CA PHE A 200 8.22 10.56 7.68
C PHE A 200 7.96 9.10 8.06
N GLY A 201 8.36 8.73 9.28
CA GLY A 201 7.99 7.48 9.93
C GLY A 201 6.67 7.63 10.71
N ARG A 202 6.37 6.66 11.56
CA ARG A 202 5.25 6.78 12.50
C ARG A 202 5.54 7.87 13.55
N PRO A 203 4.47 8.55 14.07
CA PRO A 203 4.66 9.64 15.04
C PRO A 203 5.32 9.20 16.36
N ASP A 204 5.18 7.94 16.71
CA ASP A 204 5.65 7.30 17.94
C ASP A 204 6.99 6.58 17.79
N ALA A 205 7.63 6.66 16.63
CA ALA A 205 8.88 5.96 16.33
C ALA A 205 9.83 6.82 15.50
N GLU A 206 11.13 6.68 15.75
CA GLU A 206 12.14 7.22 14.86
C GLU A 206 12.05 6.53 13.49
N LEU A 207 12.40 7.26 12.42
CA LEU A 207 12.35 6.72 11.06
C LEU A 207 13.09 5.37 10.95
N ALA A 208 14.26 5.24 11.55
CA ALA A 208 15.07 4.02 11.48
C ALA A 208 14.43 2.80 12.16
N SER A 209 13.57 3.00 13.15
CA SER A 209 12.90 1.94 13.92
C SER A 209 11.45 1.68 13.47
N SER A 210 10.91 2.51 12.59
CA SER A 210 9.55 2.34 12.06
C SER A 210 9.50 1.20 11.04
N PRO A 211 8.51 0.28 11.09
CA PRO A 211 8.33 -0.79 10.10
C PRO A 211 8.18 -0.30 8.67
N SER A 212 7.52 0.85 8.53
CA SER A 212 7.28 1.53 7.27
C SER A 212 7.66 2.99 7.38
N PHE A 213 7.86 3.62 6.23
CA PHE A 213 7.92 5.06 6.11
C PHE A 213 6.98 5.54 5.01
N TYR A 214 6.59 6.78 5.10
CA TYR A 214 5.63 7.40 4.21
C TYR A 214 6.28 8.47 3.38
N VAL A 215 5.88 8.52 2.12
CA VAL A 215 6.39 9.47 1.13
C VAL A 215 5.21 10.24 0.56
N VAL A 216 5.30 11.55 0.57
CA VAL A 216 4.36 12.44 -0.14
C VAL A 216 5.14 13.18 -1.21
N ALA A 217 4.72 13.05 -2.46
CA ALA A 217 5.39 13.62 -3.61
C ALA A 217 4.38 14.29 -4.57
N GLY A 218 4.85 15.20 -5.39
CA GLY A 218 4.03 15.88 -6.40
C GLY A 218 4.86 16.34 -7.58
N ARG A 219 4.21 16.79 -8.63
CA ARG A 219 4.91 17.41 -9.77
C ARG A 219 5.62 18.70 -9.32
N GLY A 220 6.73 19.02 -9.98
CA GLY A 220 7.51 20.23 -9.72
C GLY A 220 6.79 21.52 -10.10
#